data_b8ccbd395616579ee4eeb1d5bca36230
#
_entry.id   b8ccbd395616579ee4eeb1d5bca36230
#
_cell.length_a   1.000
_cell.length_b   1.000
_cell.length_c   1.000
_cell.angle_alpha   90.00
_cell.angle_beta   90.00
_cell.angle_gamma   90.00
#
_symmetry.space_group_name_H-M   'P 1'
#
loop_
_entity.id
_entity.type
_entity.pdbx_description
1 polymer ?
#
loop_
_entity_poly.entity_id
_entity_poly.type
_entity_poly.pdbx_seq_one_letter_code
_entity_poly.pdbx_strand_id
1 'polypeptide(L)'
;MNKEDIATKEQVKRLRKKIKDGNYSPAKKSRKHKKRTWCEQAIQDMLDEMNIAYDIEKSLKFKNTWKHFDINLIDYPVLIEVDGNYWHGNKETMRNGKPNFMQLKNKQNDMIKNWVAKNAGYKLIRIWESEIEKDYEGIKNKIINIITEINDVK
;
A
#
# COMPACT_ATOMS: atom_id res chain seq x y z
N MET A 1 -16.55 -9.60 6.65
CA MET A 1 -15.87 -9.12 5.42
C MET A 1 -16.76 -9.47 4.24
N ASN A 2 -17.18 -8.49 3.48
CA ASN A 2 -17.96 -8.75 2.26
C ASN A 2 -17.03 -9.40 1.22
N LYS A 3 -17.48 -10.52 0.63
CA LYS A 3 -16.76 -11.20 -0.47
C LYS A 3 -16.52 -10.30 -1.69
N GLU A 4 -17.15 -9.14 -1.74
CA GLU A 4 -17.05 -8.14 -2.81
C GLU A 4 -15.75 -7.35 -2.80
N ASP A 5 -15.01 -7.35 -1.69
CA ASP A 5 -13.78 -6.55 -1.54
C ASP A 5 -12.50 -7.29 -1.99
N ILE A 6 -12.60 -8.54 -2.39
CA ILE A 6 -11.44 -9.34 -2.85
C ILE A 6 -11.56 -9.59 -4.34
N ALA A 7 -10.60 -9.06 -5.11
CA ALA A 7 -10.54 -9.31 -6.54
C ALA A 7 -10.43 -10.82 -6.84
N THR A 8 -11.25 -11.32 -7.75
CA THR A 8 -11.19 -12.72 -8.19
C THR A 8 -9.95 -12.94 -9.07
N LYS A 9 -9.47 -14.20 -9.13
CA LYS A 9 -8.35 -14.58 -10.01
C LYS A 9 -8.58 -14.15 -11.46
N GLU A 10 -9.81 -14.25 -11.91
CA GLU A 10 -10.16 -13.90 -13.28
C GLU A 10 -10.13 -12.39 -13.52
N GLN A 11 -10.62 -11.59 -12.58
CA GLN A 11 -10.51 -10.13 -12.63
C GLN A 11 -9.05 -9.69 -12.72
N VAL A 12 -8.21 -10.28 -11.91
CA VAL A 12 -6.77 -10.01 -11.90
C VAL A 12 -6.10 -10.42 -13.21
N LYS A 13 -6.43 -11.60 -13.75
CA LYS A 13 -5.91 -12.07 -15.06
C LYS A 13 -6.31 -11.13 -16.19
N ARG A 14 -7.57 -10.69 -16.22
CA ARG A 14 -8.08 -9.72 -17.20
C ARG A 14 -7.37 -8.38 -17.11
N LEU A 15 -7.12 -7.91 -15.87
CA LEU A 15 -6.44 -6.65 -15.66
C LEU A 15 -4.98 -6.70 -16.13
N ARG A 16 -4.25 -7.77 -15.80
CA ARG A 16 -2.88 -7.97 -16.30
C ARG A 16 -2.81 -7.92 -17.82
N LYS A 17 -3.76 -8.57 -18.49
CA LYS A 17 -3.84 -8.52 -19.94
C LYS A 17 -4.03 -7.09 -20.42
N LYS A 18 -4.96 -6.34 -19.82
CA LYS A 18 -5.20 -4.93 -20.18
C LYS A 18 -3.97 -4.05 -19.95
N ILE A 19 -3.24 -4.24 -18.85
CA ILE A 19 -2.01 -3.51 -18.57
C ILE A 19 -0.95 -3.83 -19.63
N LYS A 20 -0.73 -5.11 -19.88
CA LYS A 20 0.26 -5.59 -20.88
C LYS A 20 -0.05 -5.10 -22.29
N ASP A 21 -1.34 -5.06 -22.64
CA ASP A 21 -1.81 -4.65 -23.97
C ASP A 21 -1.94 -3.11 -24.09
N GLY A 22 -1.61 -2.34 -23.04
CA GLY A 22 -1.73 -0.87 -23.01
C GLY A 22 -3.17 -0.34 -23.06
N ASN A 23 -4.18 -1.22 -22.91
CA ASN A 23 -5.61 -0.90 -23.02
C ASN A 23 -6.28 -0.63 -21.67
N TYR A 24 -5.50 -0.48 -20.60
CA TYR A 24 -6.03 -0.21 -19.28
C TYR A 24 -6.17 1.28 -19.06
N SER A 25 -7.37 1.71 -18.64
CA SER A 25 -7.64 3.05 -18.15
C SER A 25 -7.96 2.95 -16.66
N PRO A 26 -7.16 3.55 -15.77
CA PRO A 26 -7.43 3.49 -14.34
C PRO A 26 -8.75 4.17 -13.98
N ALA A 27 -9.41 3.65 -12.95
CA ALA A 27 -10.60 4.29 -12.40
C ALA A 27 -10.28 5.72 -11.93
N LYS A 28 -11.29 6.61 -11.97
CA LYS A 28 -11.10 7.98 -11.50
C LYS A 28 -10.64 7.98 -10.03
N LYS A 29 -9.56 8.70 -9.74
CA LYS A 29 -9.01 8.85 -8.40
C LYS A 29 -10.04 9.43 -7.43
N SER A 30 -10.13 8.87 -6.23
CA SER A 30 -10.86 9.48 -5.13
C SER A 30 -10.22 10.82 -4.76
N ARG A 31 -11.00 11.92 -4.81
CA ARG A 31 -10.51 13.25 -4.47
C ARG A 31 -10.72 13.53 -2.99
N LYS A 32 -9.85 13.02 -2.12
CA LYS A 32 -9.80 13.49 -0.74
C LYS A 32 -8.73 14.55 -0.58
N HIS A 33 -9.11 15.70 0.02
CA HIS A 33 -8.28 16.91 0.15
C HIS A 33 -7.23 16.83 1.27
N LYS A 34 -6.70 15.67 1.61
CA LYS A 34 -5.58 15.55 2.55
C LYS A 34 -4.30 16.04 1.85
N LYS A 35 -3.56 16.94 2.49
CA LYS A 35 -2.23 17.33 2.02
C LYS A 35 -1.34 16.08 1.99
N ARG A 36 -0.89 15.70 0.82
CA ARG A 36 -0.06 14.51 0.59
C ARG A 36 1.39 14.83 0.90
N THR A 37 2.09 13.84 1.41
CA THR A 37 3.55 13.91 1.45
C THR A 37 4.12 13.66 0.06
N TRP A 38 5.37 14.10 -0.19
CA TRP A 38 6.04 13.84 -1.46
C TRP A 38 6.19 12.32 -1.73
N CYS A 39 6.38 11.54 -0.67
CA CYS A 39 6.49 10.07 -0.73
C CYS A 39 5.19 9.43 -1.21
N GLU A 40 4.05 9.83 -0.64
CA GLU A 40 2.73 9.36 -1.08
C GLU A 40 2.49 9.74 -2.54
N GLN A 41 2.87 10.96 -2.95
CA GLN A 41 2.74 11.40 -4.34
C GLN A 41 3.61 10.57 -5.28
N ALA A 42 4.87 10.28 -4.90
CA ALA A 42 5.77 9.46 -5.70
C ALA A 42 5.21 8.06 -5.97
N ILE A 43 4.59 7.41 -4.96
CA ILE A 43 3.95 6.11 -5.14
C ILE A 43 2.71 6.21 -6.04
N GLN A 44 1.93 7.27 -5.92
CA GLN A 44 0.78 7.48 -6.80
C GLN A 44 1.21 7.67 -8.26
N ASP A 45 2.25 8.47 -8.50
CA ASP A 45 2.80 8.67 -9.84
C ASP A 45 3.32 7.35 -10.42
N MET A 46 3.98 6.54 -9.60
CA MET A 46 4.43 5.19 -9.96
C MET A 46 3.28 4.27 -10.38
N LEU A 47 2.18 4.26 -9.61
CA LEU A 47 0.99 3.47 -9.94
C LEU A 47 0.33 3.97 -11.23
N ASP A 48 0.31 5.30 -11.45
CA ASP A 48 -0.17 5.89 -12.70
C ASP A 48 0.68 5.46 -13.90
N GLU A 49 2.01 5.48 -13.77
CA GLU A 49 2.93 4.99 -14.81
C GLU A 49 2.71 3.52 -15.15
N MET A 50 2.41 2.69 -14.14
CA MET A 50 2.10 1.27 -14.31
C MET A 50 0.65 1.01 -14.75
N ASN A 51 -0.18 2.06 -14.90
CA ASN A 51 -1.62 1.95 -15.18
C ASN A 51 -2.37 1.06 -14.18
N ILE A 52 -2.02 1.13 -12.90
CA ILE A 52 -2.69 0.40 -11.82
C ILE A 52 -3.71 1.33 -11.17
N ALA A 53 -4.98 0.90 -11.12
CA ALA A 53 -6.05 1.67 -10.48
C ALA A 53 -5.94 1.62 -8.95
N TYR A 54 -6.10 2.76 -8.30
CA TYR A 54 -6.04 2.86 -6.84
C TYR A 54 -6.99 3.91 -6.29
N ASP A 55 -7.36 3.73 -5.03
CA ASP A 55 -7.99 4.75 -4.19
C ASP A 55 -6.99 5.27 -3.16
N ILE A 56 -7.14 6.55 -2.83
CA ILE A 56 -6.40 7.18 -1.74
C ILE A 56 -7.20 6.98 -0.47
N GLU A 57 -6.51 6.46 0.55
CA GLU A 57 -7.05 6.20 1.87
C GLU A 57 -8.16 5.12 1.91
N LYS A 58 -7.82 3.96 2.43
CA LYS A 58 -8.76 2.90 2.79
C LYS A 58 -8.88 2.83 4.31
N SER A 59 -10.11 2.77 4.80
CA SER A 59 -10.36 2.59 6.23
C SER A 59 -10.90 1.19 6.51
N LEU A 60 -10.29 0.51 7.46
CA LEU A 60 -10.72 -0.79 7.96
C LEU A 60 -11.06 -0.70 9.45
N LYS A 61 -12.15 -1.35 9.86
CA LYS A 61 -12.61 -1.34 11.25
C LYS A 61 -11.75 -2.23 12.13
N PHE A 62 -11.38 -1.73 13.31
CA PHE A 62 -10.73 -2.49 14.36
C PHE A 62 -11.35 -2.16 15.71
N LYS A 63 -12.10 -3.12 16.30
CA LYS A 63 -12.87 -2.88 17.52
C LYS A 63 -13.79 -1.67 17.35
N ASN A 64 -13.64 -0.66 18.23
CA ASN A 64 -14.43 0.57 18.21
C ASN A 64 -13.72 1.73 17.47
N THR A 65 -12.68 1.46 16.71
CA THR A 65 -11.87 2.45 15.98
C THR A 65 -11.68 2.04 14.54
N TRP A 66 -11.11 2.96 13.74
CA TRP A 66 -10.76 2.74 12.35
C TRP A 66 -9.26 2.82 12.15
N LYS A 67 -8.73 1.97 11.29
CA LYS A 67 -7.34 2.03 10.81
C LYS A 67 -7.34 2.50 9.36
N HIS A 68 -6.55 3.53 9.09
CA HIS A 68 -6.46 4.16 7.78
C HIS A 68 -5.18 3.71 7.09
N PHE A 69 -5.28 3.42 5.80
CA PHE A 69 -4.18 3.00 4.94
C PHE A 69 -4.06 3.98 3.80
N ASP A 70 -2.84 4.31 3.37
CA ASP A 70 -2.59 5.42 2.44
C ASP A 70 -3.16 5.15 1.05
N ILE A 71 -2.98 3.94 0.52
CA ILE A 71 -3.40 3.57 -0.83
C ILE A 71 -4.03 2.17 -0.82
N ASN A 72 -5.12 2.02 -1.59
CA ASN A 72 -5.79 0.76 -1.86
C ASN A 72 -5.77 0.48 -3.36
N LEU A 73 -5.24 -0.65 -3.79
CA LEU A 73 -5.33 -1.07 -5.18
C LEU A 73 -6.75 -1.57 -5.45
N ILE A 74 -7.44 -0.99 -6.45
CA ILE A 74 -8.87 -1.26 -6.70
C ILE A 74 -9.08 -2.70 -7.18
N ASP A 75 -8.22 -3.17 -8.05
CA ASP A 75 -8.37 -4.46 -8.72
C ASP A 75 -7.62 -5.61 -8.01
N TYR A 76 -6.97 -5.33 -6.88
CA TYR A 76 -6.17 -6.30 -6.12
C TYR A 76 -6.41 -6.13 -4.61
N PRO A 77 -6.40 -7.21 -3.83
CA PRO A 77 -6.50 -7.11 -2.37
C PRO A 77 -5.16 -6.65 -1.76
N VAL A 78 -4.71 -5.47 -2.16
CA VAL A 78 -3.42 -4.90 -1.75
C VAL A 78 -3.63 -3.52 -1.19
N LEU A 79 -3.06 -3.29 -0.02
CA LEU A 79 -2.93 -1.98 0.62
C LEU A 79 -1.47 -1.57 0.61
N ILE A 80 -1.20 -0.27 0.45
CA ILE A 80 0.14 0.29 0.51
C ILE A 80 0.17 1.36 1.60
N GLU A 81 1.17 1.28 2.47
CA GLU A 81 1.54 2.28 3.47
C GLU A 81 2.89 2.88 3.09
N VAL A 82 2.98 4.19 3.19
CA VAL A 82 4.22 4.92 2.94
C VAL A 82 4.77 5.41 4.27
N ASP A 83 5.80 4.75 4.77
CA ASP A 83 6.35 4.97 6.10
C ASP A 83 7.52 5.97 6.07
N GLY A 84 7.36 7.10 6.73
CA GLY A 84 8.43 8.07 6.95
C GLY A 84 9.51 7.51 7.88
N ASN A 85 10.78 7.64 7.51
CA ASN A 85 11.91 7.08 8.25
C ASN A 85 11.93 7.46 9.74
N TYR A 86 11.71 8.73 10.03
CA TYR A 86 11.75 9.23 11.39
C TYR A 86 10.60 8.71 12.24
N TRP A 87 9.37 8.79 11.74
CA TRP A 87 8.17 8.53 12.53
C TRP A 87 7.95 7.06 12.85
N HIS A 88 8.38 6.16 11.96
CA HIS A 88 8.21 4.72 12.11
C HIS A 88 9.46 4.02 12.67
N GLY A 89 10.49 4.79 13.08
CA GLY A 89 11.65 4.25 13.77
C GLY A 89 12.52 3.38 12.87
N ASN A 90 12.84 3.87 11.67
CA ASN A 90 13.91 3.30 10.88
C ASN A 90 15.22 3.40 11.68
N LYS A 91 16.03 2.33 11.69
CA LYS A 91 17.26 2.24 12.49
C LYS A 91 18.21 3.40 12.25
N GLU A 92 18.27 3.92 11.02
CA GLU A 92 19.10 5.06 10.63
C GLU A 92 18.69 6.38 11.30
N THR A 93 17.44 6.50 11.76
CA THR A 93 16.90 7.71 12.39
C THR A 93 16.80 7.62 13.91
N MET A 94 17.14 6.47 14.49
CA MET A 94 17.12 6.27 15.94
C MET A 94 18.31 6.90 16.62
N ARG A 95 18.06 7.82 17.57
CA ARG A 95 19.11 8.38 18.39
C ARG A 95 19.67 7.30 19.32
N ASN A 96 20.99 7.04 19.25
CA ASN A 96 21.67 5.98 20.01
C ASN A 96 21.06 4.57 19.82
N GLY A 97 20.49 4.29 18.64
CA GLY A 97 19.90 2.98 18.32
C GLY A 97 18.62 2.65 19.12
N LYS A 98 18.04 3.61 19.85
CA LYS A 98 16.82 3.41 20.63
C LYS A 98 15.66 4.24 20.09
N PRO A 99 14.47 3.65 19.93
CA PRO A 99 13.28 4.40 19.54
C PRO A 99 12.82 5.35 20.64
N ASN A 100 12.33 6.54 20.27
CA ASN A 100 11.64 7.44 21.20
C ASN A 100 10.20 6.97 21.44
N PHE A 101 9.50 7.65 22.38
CA PHE A 101 8.12 7.29 22.76
C PHE A 101 7.16 7.29 21.55
N MET A 102 7.25 8.28 20.67
CA MET A 102 6.38 8.38 19.49
C MET A 102 6.65 7.25 18.49
N GLN A 103 7.92 6.92 18.28
CA GLN A 103 8.32 5.81 17.43
C GLN A 103 7.84 4.46 17.96
N LEU A 104 7.86 4.26 19.29
CA LEU A 104 7.31 3.06 19.92
C LEU A 104 5.79 2.97 19.71
N LYS A 105 5.08 4.08 19.92
CA LYS A 105 3.63 4.14 19.69
C LYS A 105 3.27 3.87 18.24
N ASN A 106 4.01 4.42 17.30
CA ASN A 106 3.80 4.16 15.87
C ASN A 106 4.06 2.69 15.52
N LYS A 107 5.13 2.08 16.06
CA LYS A 107 5.40 0.66 15.90
C LYS A 107 4.24 -0.23 16.37
N GLN A 108 3.66 0.06 17.53
CA GLN A 108 2.49 -0.68 18.01
C GLN A 108 1.29 -0.52 17.07
N ASN A 109 1.05 0.70 16.60
CA ASN A 109 -0.01 0.95 15.62
C ASN A 109 0.23 0.21 14.30
N ASP A 110 1.48 0.14 13.84
CA ASP A 110 1.87 -0.60 12.63
C ASP A 110 1.60 -2.10 12.76
N MET A 111 1.89 -2.67 13.94
CA MET A 111 1.55 -4.09 14.22
C MET A 111 0.04 -4.33 14.14
N ILE A 112 -0.76 -3.42 14.70
CA ILE A 112 -2.22 -3.49 14.62
C ILE A 112 -2.69 -3.36 13.17
N LYS A 113 -2.15 -2.42 12.41
CA LYS A 113 -2.48 -2.23 10.99
C LYS A 113 -2.15 -3.48 10.17
N ASN A 114 -0.98 -4.10 10.40
CA ASN A 114 -0.59 -5.36 9.76
C ASN A 114 -1.60 -6.48 10.04
N TRP A 115 -2.01 -6.62 11.31
CA TRP A 115 -2.99 -7.62 11.71
C TRP A 115 -4.37 -7.34 11.08
N VAL A 116 -4.83 -6.09 11.10
CA VAL A 116 -6.14 -5.68 10.54
C VAL A 116 -6.18 -5.94 9.04
N ALA A 117 -5.16 -5.54 8.29
CA ALA A 117 -5.07 -5.77 6.86
C ALA A 117 -5.11 -7.27 6.52
N LYS A 118 -4.29 -8.07 7.22
CA LYS A 118 -4.25 -9.53 7.03
C LYS A 118 -5.60 -10.19 7.28
N ASN A 119 -6.26 -9.84 8.39
CA ASN A 119 -7.57 -10.43 8.74
C ASN A 119 -8.70 -9.96 7.83
N ALA A 120 -8.56 -8.81 7.21
CA ALA A 120 -9.50 -8.32 6.19
C ALA A 120 -9.21 -8.88 4.78
N GLY A 121 -8.22 -9.76 4.64
CA GLY A 121 -7.87 -10.42 3.38
C GLY A 121 -6.96 -9.60 2.46
N TYR A 122 -6.34 -8.53 2.98
CA TYR A 122 -5.40 -7.71 2.23
C TYR A 122 -3.95 -8.11 2.44
N LYS A 123 -3.16 -8.03 1.38
CA LYS A 123 -1.71 -7.98 1.45
C LYS A 123 -1.30 -6.53 1.70
N LEU A 124 -0.60 -6.28 2.81
CA LEU A 124 -0.07 -4.95 3.11
C LEU A 124 1.38 -4.83 2.63
N ILE A 125 1.63 -3.81 1.83
CA ILE A 125 2.96 -3.42 1.38
C ILE A 125 3.36 -2.17 2.16
N ARG A 126 4.48 -2.22 2.87
CA ARG A 126 5.11 -1.06 3.48
C ARG A 126 6.29 -0.61 2.66
N ILE A 127 6.33 0.67 2.36
CA ILE A 127 7.37 1.31 1.56
C ILE A 127 7.96 2.43 2.39
N TRP A 128 9.26 2.35 2.64
CA TRP A 128 9.98 3.39 3.37
C TRP A 128 10.32 4.56 2.46
N GLU A 129 10.29 5.77 3.02
CA GLU A 129 10.76 6.99 2.37
C GLU A 129 12.14 6.80 1.74
N SER A 130 13.08 6.20 2.48
CA SER A 130 14.44 5.90 1.99
C SER A 130 14.48 4.88 0.83
N GLU A 131 13.51 3.97 0.73
CA GLU A 131 13.42 3.06 -0.42
C GLU A 131 13.02 3.82 -1.69
N ILE A 132 12.13 4.81 -1.57
CA ILE A 132 11.68 5.63 -2.71
C ILE A 132 12.86 6.43 -3.27
N GLU A 133 13.69 7.00 -2.39
CA GLU A 133 14.86 7.78 -2.79
C GLU A 133 15.95 6.93 -3.43
N LYS A 134 16.18 5.71 -2.92
CA LYS A 134 17.31 4.86 -3.32
C LYS A 134 17.01 3.94 -4.49
N ASP A 135 15.78 3.43 -4.61
CA ASP A 135 15.45 2.39 -5.57
C ASP A 135 13.98 2.43 -6.04
N TYR A 136 13.64 3.46 -6.79
CA TYR A 136 12.30 3.66 -7.34
C TYR A 136 11.85 2.48 -8.22
N GLU A 137 12.73 1.96 -9.08
CA GLU A 137 12.43 0.81 -9.95
C GLU A 137 12.28 -0.50 -9.17
N GLY A 138 13.06 -0.68 -8.10
CA GLY A 138 12.91 -1.83 -7.21
C GLY A 138 11.55 -1.88 -6.53
N ILE A 139 10.97 -0.72 -6.17
CA ILE A 139 9.61 -0.64 -5.64
C ILE A 139 8.57 -1.05 -6.68
N LYS A 140 8.69 -0.62 -7.93
CA LYS A 140 7.82 -1.08 -9.02
C LYS A 140 7.82 -2.59 -9.12
N ASN A 141 9.01 -3.19 -9.14
CA ASN A 141 9.17 -4.64 -9.19
C ASN A 141 8.57 -5.33 -7.96
N LYS A 142 8.74 -4.77 -6.77
CA LYS A 142 8.14 -5.27 -5.53
C LYS A 142 6.60 -5.30 -5.63
N ILE A 143 5.99 -4.24 -6.11
CA ILE A 143 4.53 -4.18 -6.30
C ILE A 143 4.07 -5.21 -7.34
N ILE A 144 4.74 -5.29 -8.49
CA ILE A 144 4.42 -6.24 -9.56
C ILE A 144 4.54 -7.67 -9.05
N ASN A 145 5.60 -8.02 -8.32
CA ASN A 145 5.81 -9.36 -7.78
C ASN A 145 4.70 -9.75 -6.81
N ILE A 146 4.31 -8.85 -5.91
CA ILE A 146 3.23 -9.11 -4.95
C ILE A 146 1.89 -9.31 -5.66
N ILE A 147 1.59 -8.48 -6.66
CA ILE A 147 0.41 -8.66 -7.51
C ILE A 147 0.47 -10.01 -8.23
N THR A 148 1.66 -10.44 -8.63
CA THR A 148 1.88 -11.74 -9.28
C THR A 148 1.65 -12.90 -8.32
N GLU A 149 2.24 -12.85 -7.12
CA GLU A 149 2.11 -13.89 -6.10
C GLU A 149 0.65 -14.10 -5.66
N ILE A 150 -0.14 -13.03 -5.53
CA ILE A 150 -1.56 -13.12 -5.15
C ILE A 150 -2.35 -14.00 -6.12
N ASN A 151 -1.90 -14.13 -7.36
CA ASN A 151 -2.59 -14.93 -8.36
C ASN A 151 -2.11 -16.37 -8.42
N ASP A 152 -0.90 -16.64 -7.99
CA ASP A 152 -0.29 -17.96 -8.05
C ASP A 152 -0.60 -18.77 -6.79
N VAL A 153 -1.11 -18.11 -5.73
CA VAL A 153 -1.58 -18.81 -4.52
C VAL A 153 -2.98 -19.38 -4.79
N LYS A 154 -3.01 -20.67 -4.97
CA LYS A 154 -4.22 -21.49 -5.05
C LYS A 154 -4.78 -21.76 -3.67
#